data_42feed4d3fbd0292cf480d09fd3dc31e
#
_entry.id   42feed4d3fbd0292cf480d09fd3dc31e
#
_cell.length_a   1.000
_cell.length_b   1.000
_cell.length_c   1.000
_cell.angle_alpha   90.00
_cell.angle_beta   90.00
_cell.angle_gamma   90.00
#
_symmetry.space_group_name_H-M   'P 1'
#
loop_
_entity.id
_entity.type
_entity.pdbx_description
1 polymer ?
#
loop_
_entity_poly.entity_id
_entity_poly.type
_entity_poly.pdbx_seq_one_letter_code
_entity_poly.pdbx_strand_id
1 'polypeptide(L)'
;MKKIFALVLALCMVFALSATAFADGYTIRIYSNSNSTERTTWLINEAKAAGFDISIDDNSVISGDTAAVQAANENKDGDLIFGLNETRWGQLINGQYENLSIIDWTPSWADQVGEYKYDGKAWGIVIQNVLMLYRNDELGTNGEELHFDHWADVINSGYTWYRQNKIGGTTNANINSAMLYAFTDPASPAGGISIDGWKALWKFCADGKSGGDDYKYGFDPLNKGDVAISEFYSSALYGKIDAAADSSEHPLIGALEPENWALVDIADGTYYIAEYIGLLDKAGRTEEQTEQVKAFADWFGSAELQAAWAEEFDSVPCNKEAVDLVYGEDVPEIYLIPNFALSTVEGTDMTYAAYVAAHSAEWTNIMTNLGFYWADASEARPEPDWDSLDWATLTQKAA
;
A
#
# COMPACT_ATOMS: atom_id res chain seq x y z
N MET A 1 -22.37 -14.96 4.77
CA MET A 1 -22.34 -14.66 6.22
C MET A 1 -22.51 -15.89 7.10
N LYS A 2 -23.67 -16.50 7.29
CA LYS A 2 -23.85 -17.61 8.27
C LYS A 2 -23.02 -18.88 8.01
N LYS A 3 -22.62 -19.18 6.78
CA LYS A 3 -21.84 -20.39 6.44
C LYS A 3 -20.36 -20.20 6.72
N ILE A 4 -19.81 -19.00 6.50
CA ILE A 4 -18.39 -18.67 6.75
C ILE A 4 -18.17 -18.54 8.25
N PHE A 5 -19.09 -17.92 8.98
CA PHE A 5 -19.04 -17.87 10.46
C PHE A 5 -19.01 -19.28 11.10
N ALA A 6 -19.75 -20.22 10.53
CA ALA A 6 -19.70 -21.61 10.97
C ALA A 6 -18.39 -22.32 10.62
N LEU A 7 -17.76 -21.94 9.51
CA LEU A 7 -16.48 -22.49 9.05
C LEU A 7 -15.32 -21.95 9.93
N VAL A 8 -15.29 -20.64 10.18
CA VAL A 8 -14.32 -20.00 11.09
C VAL A 8 -14.43 -20.59 12.50
N LEU A 9 -15.67 -20.81 13.00
CA LEU A 9 -15.89 -21.43 14.31
C LEU A 9 -15.42 -22.90 14.35
N ALA A 10 -15.59 -23.65 13.26
CA ALA A 10 -15.12 -25.02 13.14
C ALA A 10 -13.59 -25.10 13.09
N LEU A 11 -12.93 -24.15 12.41
CA LEU A 11 -11.48 -24.06 12.33
C LEU A 11 -10.85 -23.63 13.66
N CYS A 12 -11.46 -22.67 14.37
CA CYS A 12 -11.06 -22.32 15.73
C CYS A 12 -11.11 -23.54 16.66
N MET A 13 -12.04 -24.49 16.46
CA MET A 13 -12.09 -25.73 17.23
C MET A 13 -10.98 -26.72 16.86
N VAL A 14 -10.53 -26.77 15.61
CA VAL A 14 -9.42 -27.65 15.17
C VAL A 14 -8.08 -27.11 15.68
N PHE A 15 -7.85 -25.82 15.62
CA PHE A 15 -6.65 -25.19 16.19
C PHE A 15 -6.65 -25.18 17.72
N ALA A 16 -7.81 -25.00 18.37
CA ALA A 16 -7.92 -25.12 19.83
C ALA A 16 -7.55 -26.52 20.36
N LEU A 17 -7.72 -27.57 19.56
CA LEU A 17 -7.27 -28.92 19.91
C LEU A 17 -5.74 -29.13 19.74
N SER A 18 -5.09 -28.33 18.90
CA SER A 18 -3.63 -28.31 18.75
C SER A 18 -2.96 -27.28 19.67
N ALA A 19 -3.70 -26.29 20.18
CA ALA A 19 -3.20 -25.22 21.05
C ALA A 19 -2.78 -25.69 22.46
N THR A 20 -3.06 -26.93 22.84
CA THR A 20 -2.60 -27.50 24.13
C THR A 20 -1.08 -27.75 24.21
N ALA A 21 -0.34 -27.43 23.15
CA ALA A 21 1.12 -27.60 23.06
C ALA A 21 1.91 -26.29 23.06
N PHE A 22 1.27 -25.12 23.11
CA PHE A 22 2.00 -23.86 23.08
C PHE A 22 2.53 -23.47 24.47
N ALA A 23 3.67 -22.80 24.48
CA ALA A 23 4.32 -22.32 25.70
C ALA A 23 3.33 -21.51 26.56
N ASP A 24 3.01 -21.99 27.74
CA ASP A 24 2.08 -21.33 28.66
C ASP A 24 2.51 -19.87 28.90
N GLY A 25 1.68 -18.92 28.43
CA GLY A 25 1.81 -17.50 28.75
C GLY A 25 2.76 -16.69 27.86
N TYR A 26 3.14 -17.17 26.66
CA TYR A 26 3.89 -16.33 25.72
C TYR A 26 2.96 -15.42 24.94
N THR A 27 3.14 -14.09 25.10
CA THR A 27 2.45 -13.08 24.33
C THR A 27 3.23 -12.71 23.08
N ILE A 28 2.69 -12.94 21.92
CA ILE A 28 3.28 -12.59 20.61
C ILE A 28 3.16 -11.08 20.40
N ARG A 29 4.27 -10.38 20.25
CA ARG A 29 4.29 -8.95 20.04
C ARG A 29 4.35 -8.60 18.56
N ILE A 30 3.35 -7.87 18.10
CA ILE A 30 3.15 -7.51 16.71
C ILE A 30 3.35 -6.00 16.53
N TYR A 31 4.17 -5.63 15.55
CA TYR A 31 4.22 -4.27 15.02
C TYR A 31 3.44 -4.22 13.71
N SER A 32 2.57 -3.24 13.56
CA SER A 32 1.72 -3.17 12.38
C SER A 32 1.45 -1.74 11.95
N ASN A 33 1.44 -1.51 10.65
CA ASN A 33 0.93 -0.30 10.02
C ASN A 33 -0.57 -0.40 9.69
N SER A 34 -1.10 -1.62 9.65
CA SER A 34 -2.50 -1.90 9.28
C SER A 34 -3.44 -1.92 10.49
N ASN A 35 -3.21 -1.05 11.46
CA ASN A 35 -4.03 -1.00 12.67
C ASN A 35 -4.86 0.29 12.77
N SER A 36 -6.14 0.12 12.51
CA SER A 36 -7.16 0.93 13.19
C SER A 36 -7.50 0.27 14.53
N THR A 37 -8.14 1.01 15.42
CA THR A 37 -8.66 0.44 16.68
C THR A 37 -9.58 -0.75 16.44
N GLU A 38 -10.35 -0.72 15.36
CA GLU A 38 -11.28 -1.78 14.96
C GLU A 38 -10.52 -3.02 14.50
N ARG A 39 -9.57 -2.89 13.58
CA ARG A 39 -8.73 -4.00 13.09
C ARG A 39 -7.95 -4.66 14.22
N THR A 40 -7.33 -3.85 15.07
CA THR A 40 -6.58 -4.33 16.24
C THR A 40 -7.47 -5.10 17.19
N THR A 41 -8.63 -4.55 17.54
CA THR A 41 -9.60 -5.20 18.45
C THR A 41 -10.11 -6.52 17.87
N TRP A 42 -10.46 -6.51 16.60
CA TRP A 42 -10.93 -7.70 15.89
C TRP A 42 -9.85 -8.78 15.90
N LEU A 43 -8.62 -8.46 15.47
CA LEU A 43 -7.54 -9.45 15.40
C LEU A 43 -7.18 -10.03 16.79
N ILE A 44 -7.16 -9.21 17.84
CA ILE A 44 -6.92 -9.69 19.22
C ILE A 44 -8.02 -10.67 19.65
N ASN A 45 -9.29 -10.38 19.34
CA ASN A 45 -10.39 -11.24 19.70
C ASN A 45 -10.35 -12.58 18.95
N GLU A 46 -10.11 -12.55 17.63
CA GLU A 46 -9.99 -13.75 16.80
C GLU A 46 -8.78 -14.61 17.21
N ALA A 47 -7.61 -13.98 17.44
CA ALA A 47 -6.41 -14.65 17.92
C ALA A 47 -6.66 -15.36 19.26
N LYS A 48 -7.32 -14.67 20.19
CA LYS A 48 -7.68 -15.25 21.49
C LYS A 48 -8.63 -16.42 21.36
N ALA A 49 -9.62 -16.34 20.46
CA ALA A 49 -10.53 -17.43 20.17
C ALA A 49 -9.80 -18.64 19.56
N ALA A 50 -8.73 -18.41 18.79
CA ALA A 50 -7.85 -19.42 18.22
C ALA A 50 -6.79 -19.95 19.22
N GLY A 51 -6.70 -19.40 20.43
CA GLY A 51 -5.77 -19.83 21.48
C GLY A 51 -4.42 -19.10 21.47
N PHE A 52 -4.28 -18.03 20.72
CA PHE A 52 -3.08 -17.18 20.72
C PHE A 52 -3.26 -15.98 21.66
N ASP A 53 -2.20 -15.67 22.41
CA ASP A 53 -2.09 -14.41 23.14
C ASP A 53 -1.23 -13.45 22.34
N ILE A 54 -1.79 -12.32 21.91
CA ILE A 54 -1.10 -11.33 21.09
C ILE A 54 -1.18 -9.93 21.69
N SER A 55 -0.17 -9.13 21.45
CA SER A 55 -0.18 -7.69 21.69
C SER A 55 0.21 -6.93 20.42
N ILE A 56 -0.61 -5.95 20.07
CA ILE A 56 -0.33 -5.02 18.98
C ILE A 56 -0.05 -3.67 19.61
N ASP A 57 1.06 -3.03 19.25
CA ASP A 57 1.47 -1.79 19.89
C ASP A 57 0.57 -0.64 19.43
N ASP A 58 -0.18 -0.03 20.38
CA ASP A 58 -1.02 1.14 20.13
C ASP A 58 -0.21 2.38 19.68
N ASN A 59 1.10 2.41 19.92
CA ASN A 59 1.97 3.47 19.42
C ASN A 59 2.12 3.44 17.88
N SER A 60 1.69 2.38 17.24
CA SER A 60 1.59 2.28 15.79
C SER A 60 0.41 3.07 15.19
N VAL A 61 -0.42 3.70 16.00
CA VAL A 61 -1.35 4.76 15.58
C VAL A 61 -0.61 5.98 15.02
N ILE A 62 0.72 5.97 15.07
CA ILE A 62 1.56 6.90 14.32
C ILE A 62 1.39 6.55 12.84
N SER A 63 0.68 7.40 12.13
CA SER A 63 0.33 7.23 10.72
C SER A 63 1.54 6.85 9.84
N GLY A 64 1.50 5.66 9.25
CA GLY A 64 2.37 5.22 8.18
C GLY A 64 3.30 4.05 8.52
N ASP A 65 3.56 3.24 7.51
CA ASP A 65 4.44 2.06 7.55
C ASP A 65 5.86 2.34 8.09
N THR A 66 6.35 3.56 7.91
CA THR A 66 7.63 4.01 8.46
C THR A 66 7.64 3.97 9.99
N ALA A 67 6.54 4.34 10.65
CA ALA A 67 6.50 4.41 12.11
C ALA A 67 6.50 3.02 12.75
N ALA A 68 5.76 2.07 12.20
CA ALA A 68 5.74 0.69 12.70
C ALA A 68 7.13 0.04 12.63
N VAL A 69 7.83 0.19 11.50
CA VAL A 69 9.16 -0.38 11.35
C VAL A 69 10.23 0.34 12.19
N GLN A 70 10.10 1.66 12.38
CA GLN A 70 11.00 2.41 13.27
C GLN A 70 10.79 2.00 14.73
N ALA A 71 9.55 1.88 15.20
CA ALA A 71 9.25 1.43 16.56
C ALA A 71 9.78 0.00 16.80
N ALA A 72 9.61 -0.92 15.86
CA ALA A 72 10.17 -2.25 15.93
C ALA A 72 11.70 -2.23 16.00
N ASN A 73 12.35 -1.38 15.19
CA ASN A 73 13.82 -1.22 15.17
C ASN A 73 14.39 -0.62 16.47
N GLU A 74 13.66 0.31 17.08
CA GLU A 74 14.06 0.94 18.34
C GLU A 74 13.88 0.01 19.53
N ASN A 75 12.73 -0.66 19.63
CA ASN A 75 12.36 -1.49 20.78
C ASN A 75 13.00 -2.89 20.76
N LYS A 76 13.25 -3.47 19.58
CA LYS A 76 13.90 -4.80 19.40
C LYS A 76 13.19 -5.96 20.10
N ASP A 77 11.91 -5.83 20.38
CA ASP A 77 11.12 -6.79 21.15
C ASP A 77 9.93 -7.38 20.37
N GLY A 78 9.82 -7.06 19.07
CA GLY A 78 8.82 -7.58 18.18
C GLY A 78 9.07 -9.04 17.80
N ASP A 79 8.00 -9.80 17.66
CA ASP A 79 8.04 -11.17 17.18
C ASP A 79 7.74 -11.25 15.69
N LEU A 80 6.84 -10.35 15.22
CA LEU A 80 6.52 -10.22 13.81
C LEU A 80 6.14 -8.78 13.47
N ILE A 81 6.20 -8.47 12.19
CA ILE A 81 5.74 -7.21 11.63
C ILE A 81 4.75 -7.49 10.50
N PHE A 82 3.67 -6.72 10.45
CA PHE A 82 2.57 -6.88 9.50
C PHE A 82 2.12 -5.53 8.96
N GLY A 83 1.64 -5.51 7.70
CA GLY A 83 1.08 -4.30 7.10
C GLY A 83 2.12 -3.37 6.48
N LEU A 84 3.35 -3.83 6.25
CA LEU A 84 4.33 -3.10 5.46
C LEU A 84 4.15 -3.42 3.98
N ASN A 85 4.28 -2.40 3.13
CA ASN A 85 4.25 -2.55 1.69
C ASN A 85 5.57 -3.08 1.11
N GLU A 86 5.58 -3.32 -0.21
CA GLU A 86 6.73 -3.87 -0.95
C GLU A 86 8.00 -3.04 -0.73
N THR A 87 7.90 -1.72 -0.82
CA THR A 87 9.05 -0.82 -0.66
C THR A 87 9.66 -0.94 0.73
N ARG A 88 8.85 -0.98 1.79
CA ARG A 88 9.33 -1.12 3.17
C ARG A 88 9.93 -2.48 3.44
N TRP A 89 9.32 -3.53 2.93
CA TRP A 89 9.90 -4.87 3.02
C TRP A 89 11.21 -4.97 2.27
N GLY A 90 11.32 -4.40 1.08
CA GLY A 90 12.58 -4.32 0.35
C GLY A 90 13.67 -3.62 1.15
N GLN A 91 13.37 -2.49 1.78
CA GLN A 91 14.29 -1.76 2.65
C GLN A 91 14.73 -2.59 3.87
N LEU A 92 13.80 -3.30 4.50
CA LEU A 92 14.08 -4.12 5.67
C LEU A 92 14.96 -5.34 5.31
N ILE A 93 14.64 -6.01 4.21
CA ILE A 93 15.44 -7.14 3.69
C ILE A 93 16.84 -6.70 3.29
N ASN A 94 16.99 -5.50 2.74
CA ASN A 94 18.28 -4.92 2.35
C ASN A 94 19.09 -4.33 3.54
N GLY A 95 18.63 -4.53 4.80
CA GLY A 95 19.37 -4.15 5.99
C GLY A 95 19.38 -2.65 6.31
N GLN A 96 18.41 -1.88 5.81
CA GLN A 96 18.31 -0.45 6.12
C GLN A 96 17.92 -0.17 7.59
N TYR A 97 17.46 -1.20 8.30
CA TYR A 97 17.09 -1.12 9.73
C TYR A 97 18.04 -1.98 10.55
N GLU A 98 19.06 -1.38 11.14
CA GLU A 98 20.21 -2.04 11.76
C GLU A 98 19.88 -3.05 12.87
N ASN A 99 18.75 -2.87 13.54
CA ASN A 99 18.37 -3.69 14.68
C ASN A 99 17.27 -4.72 14.35
N LEU A 100 16.85 -4.81 13.10
CA LEU A 100 15.87 -5.79 12.66
C LEU A 100 16.54 -6.86 11.81
N SER A 101 16.29 -8.12 12.15
CA SER A 101 16.60 -9.29 11.34
C SER A 101 15.32 -10.07 11.08
N ILE A 102 15.20 -10.64 9.88
CA ILE A 102 14.04 -11.44 9.48
C ILE A 102 14.44 -12.91 9.56
N ILE A 103 13.56 -13.71 10.17
CA ILE A 103 13.71 -15.16 10.19
C ILE A 103 13.19 -15.72 8.87
N ASP A 104 13.95 -16.63 8.26
CA ASP A 104 13.47 -17.40 7.11
C ASP A 104 12.34 -18.33 7.56
N TRP A 105 11.22 -18.23 6.83
CA TRP A 105 10.01 -18.95 7.13
C TRP A 105 9.17 -19.13 5.88
N THR A 106 8.54 -20.28 5.73
CA THR A 106 7.61 -20.56 4.63
C THR A 106 6.30 -21.05 5.22
N PRO A 107 5.20 -20.27 5.09
CA PRO A 107 3.90 -20.67 5.60
C PRO A 107 3.28 -21.81 4.80
N SER A 108 2.29 -22.48 5.39
CA SER A 108 1.54 -23.55 4.74
C SER A 108 0.76 -23.08 3.50
N TRP A 109 0.41 -21.81 3.45
CA TRP A 109 -0.32 -21.15 2.37
C TRP A 109 0.58 -20.39 1.37
N ALA A 110 1.90 -20.60 1.41
CA ALA A 110 2.87 -19.88 0.57
C ALA A 110 2.57 -19.93 -0.94
N ASP A 111 2.07 -21.07 -1.43
CA ASP A 111 1.73 -21.26 -2.85
C ASP A 111 0.46 -20.50 -3.27
N GLN A 112 -0.32 -20.02 -2.32
CA GLN A 112 -1.60 -19.35 -2.56
C GLN A 112 -1.45 -17.84 -2.82
N VAL A 113 -0.33 -17.23 -2.43
CA VAL A 113 -0.12 -15.78 -2.58
C VAL A 113 0.57 -15.39 -3.90
N GLY A 114 0.94 -16.36 -4.72
CA GLY A 114 1.52 -16.11 -6.05
C GLY A 114 2.78 -15.25 -5.99
N GLU A 115 2.69 -14.06 -6.58
CA GLU A 115 3.80 -13.11 -6.71
C GLU A 115 3.98 -12.23 -5.47
N TYR A 116 2.97 -12.17 -4.58
CA TYR A 116 3.00 -11.35 -3.37
C TYR A 116 3.86 -11.99 -2.29
N LYS A 117 5.17 -12.06 -2.53
CA LYS A 117 6.13 -12.67 -1.59
C LYS A 117 7.54 -12.14 -1.76
N TYR A 118 8.28 -12.20 -0.67
CA TYR A 118 9.74 -12.15 -0.64
C TYR A 118 10.20 -13.51 -0.11
N ASP A 119 10.60 -14.40 -1.01
CA ASP A 119 10.84 -15.83 -0.76
C ASP A 119 11.56 -16.11 0.57
N GLY A 120 10.90 -16.87 1.43
CA GLY A 120 11.39 -17.23 2.76
C GLY A 120 11.41 -16.09 3.78
N LYS A 121 10.99 -14.87 3.42
CA LYS A 121 11.16 -13.69 4.27
C LYS A 121 9.84 -13.03 4.67
N ALA A 122 8.99 -12.73 3.68
CA ALA A 122 7.73 -12.05 3.89
C ALA A 122 6.67 -12.52 2.88
N TRP A 123 5.41 -12.50 3.29
CA TRP A 123 4.29 -13.07 2.54
C TRP A 123 3.11 -12.12 2.55
N GLY A 124 2.51 -11.91 1.39
CA GLY A 124 1.40 -10.99 1.23
C GLY A 124 0.13 -11.46 1.94
N ILE A 125 -0.54 -10.53 2.58
CA ILE A 125 -1.79 -10.76 3.31
C ILE A 125 -2.95 -10.07 2.62
N VAL A 126 -2.81 -8.76 2.37
CA VAL A 126 -3.87 -7.91 1.83
C VAL A 126 -3.35 -7.12 0.65
N ILE A 127 -4.16 -6.97 -0.38
CA ILE A 127 -3.88 -6.12 -1.55
C ILE A 127 -4.58 -4.78 -1.38
N GLN A 128 -3.83 -3.69 -1.60
CA GLN A 128 -4.35 -2.34 -1.76
C GLN A 128 -3.95 -1.78 -3.12
N ASN A 129 -4.85 -1.03 -3.75
CA ASN A 129 -4.60 -0.45 -5.07
C ASN A 129 -4.49 1.07 -4.98
N VAL A 130 -3.64 1.67 -5.82
CA VAL A 130 -3.68 3.10 -6.12
C VAL A 130 -4.42 3.27 -7.44
N LEU A 131 -5.47 4.09 -7.45
CA LEU A 131 -6.35 4.26 -8.58
C LEU A 131 -6.43 5.72 -9.00
N MET A 132 -6.65 5.95 -10.31
CA MET A 132 -7.08 7.24 -10.82
C MET A 132 -8.55 7.18 -11.21
N LEU A 133 -9.30 8.18 -10.76
CA LEU A 133 -10.72 8.31 -11.05
C LEU A 133 -10.97 9.57 -11.86
N TYR A 134 -12.06 9.58 -12.63
CA TYR A 134 -12.51 10.77 -13.34
C TYR A 134 -14.02 10.98 -13.17
N ARG A 135 -14.50 12.20 -13.42
CA ARG A 135 -15.92 12.52 -13.46
C ARG A 135 -16.39 12.62 -14.90
N ASN A 136 -17.39 11.83 -15.27
CA ASN A 136 -17.94 11.82 -16.62
C ASN A 136 -18.55 13.18 -17.04
N ASP A 137 -19.18 13.91 -16.11
CA ASP A 137 -19.79 15.21 -16.32
C ASP A 137 -18.77 16.32 -16.61
N GLU A 138 -17.52 16.18 -16.13
CA GLU A 138 -16.45 17.15 -16.33
C GLU A 138 -15.69 16.94 -17.67
N LEU A 139 -15.73 15.72 -18.19
CA LEU A 139 -14.94 15.37 -19.38
C LEU A 139 -15.50 15.92 -20.67
N GLY A 140 -16.78 16.27 -20.73
CA GLY A 140 -17.44 16.72 -21.96
C GLY A 140 -17.40 15.68 -23.09
N THR A 141 -17.11 14.43 -22.78
CA THR A 141 -16.83 13.35 -23.72
C THR A 141 -18.07 12.59 -24.17
N ASN A 142 -19.25 13.00 -23.76
CA ASN A 142 -20.53 12.30 -24.05
C ASN A 142 -20.53 10.84 -23.51
N GLY A 143 -19.76 10.56 -22.44
CA GLY A 143 -19.66 9.23 -21.83
C GLY A 143 -18.59 8.35 -22.45
N GLU A 144 -17.67 8.89 -23.25
CA GLU A 144 -16.48 8.15 -23.68
C GLU A 144 -15.55 7.90 -22.49
N GLU A 145 -15.03 6.69 -22.40
CA GLU A 145 -14.04 6.30 -21.37
C GLU A 145 -12.73 7.05 -21.59
N LEU A 146 -12.11 7.50 -20.49
CA LEU A 146 -10.80 8.12 -20.53
C LEU A 146 -9.74 7.01 -20.48
N HIS A 147 -8.88 6.99 -21.50
CA HIS A 147 -7.80 6.02 -21.66
C HIS A 147 -6.43 6.71 -21.71
N PHE A 148 -5.45 6.16 -20.99
CA PHE A 148 -4.04 6.55 -21.03
C PHE A 148 -3.17 5.33 -21.28
N ASP A 149 -2.08 5.50 -22.04
CA ASP A 149 -1.05 4.47 -22.17
C ASP A 149 -0.25 4.36 -20.85
N HIS A 150 0.10 5.51 -20.27
CA HIS A 150 0.91 5.63 -19.06
C HIS A 150 0.26 6.54 -18.02
N TRP A 151 0.55 6.32 -16.75
CA TRP A 151 0.10 7.20 -15.66
C TRP A 151 0.48 8.67 -15.88
N ALA A 152 1.67 8.92 -16.44
CA ALA A 152 2.16 10.26 -16.73
C ALA A 152 1.36 11.00 -17.82
N ASP A 153 0.55 10.30 -18.62
CA ASP A 153 -0.21 10.92 -19.71
C ASP A 153 -1.29 11.88 -19.20
N VAL A 154 -1.65 11.76 -17.93
CA VAL A 154 -2.56 12.71 -17.27
C VAL A 154 -2.11 14.17 -17.46
N ILE A 155 -0.80 14.43 -17.47
CA ILE A 155 -0.25 15.79 -17.64
C ILE A 155 -0.50 16.41 -19.02
N ASN A 156 -0.82 15.59 -20.01
CA ASN A 156 -1.09 16.01 -21.39
C ASN A 156 -2.56 15.80 -21.79
N SER A 157 -3.40 15.31 -20.88
CA SER A 157 -4.78 14.97 -21.13
C SER A 157 -5.67 16.18 -21.47
N GLY A 158 -5.27 17.38 -21.06
CA GLY A 158 -6.10 18.59 -21.13
C GLY A 158 -7.12 18.70 -19.98
N TYR A 159 -7.19 17.72 -19.11
CA TYR A 159 -8.04 17.73 -17.92
C TYR A 159 -7.29 18.28 -16.71
N THR A 160 -8.06 18.73 -15.70
CA THR A 160 -7.50 19.14 -14.42
C THR A 160 -7.38 17.93 -13.50
N TRP A 161 -6.31 17.84 -12.74
CA TRP A 161 -6.10 16.76 -11.78
C TRP A 161 -5.75 17.30 -10.39
N TYR A 162 -6.06 16.49 -9.37
CA TYR A 162 -5.67 16.74 -8.00
C TYR A 162 -4.25 16.19 -7.73
N ARG A 163 -3.52 16.84 -6.84
CA ARG A 163 -2.27 16.34 -6.28
C ARG A 163 -2.14 16.67 -4.80
N GLN A 164 -1.47 15.83 -4.07
CA GLN A 164 -1.10 16.09 -2.68
C GLN A 164 0.08 17.08 -2.58
N ASN A 165 0.31 17.65 -1.37
CA ASN A 165 1.26 18.75 -1.17
C ASN A 165 2.61 18.35 -0.58
N LYS A 166 2.93 17.07 -0.45
CA LYS A 166 4.16 16.65 0.21
C LYS A 166 4.90 15.56 -0.55
N ILE A 167 6.23 15.54 -0.38
CA ILE A 167 7.11 14.54 -0.97
C ILE A 167 6.93 13.17 -0.28
N GLY A 168 6.77 13.17 1.03
CA GLY A 168 6.63 11.95 1.83
C GLY A 168 5.17 11.55 2.09
N GLY A 169 5.01 10.33 2.53
CA GLY A 169 3.72 9.68 2.77
C GLY A 169 3.47 8.56 1.77
N THR A 170 2.78 7.50 2.22
CA THR A 170 2.65 6.28 1.43
C THR A 170 1.93 6.54 0.10
N THR A 171 0.82 7.28 0.12
CA THR A 171 0.05 7.58 -1.10
C THR A 171 0.89 8.34 -2.13
N ASN A 172 1.57 9.41 -1.70
CA ASN A 172 2.38 10.20 -2.62
C ASN A 172 3.57 9.43 -3.18
N ALA A 173 4.21 8.58 -2.38
CA ALA A 173 5.30 7.73 -2.85
C ALA A 173 4.82 6.77 -3.94
N ASN A 174 3.60 6.25 -3.83
CA ASN A 174 3.03 5.34 -4.81
C ASN A 174 2.59 6.06 -6.09
N ILE A 175 2.01 7.25 -5.98
CA ILE A 175 1.71 8.09 -7.15
C ILE A 175 2.99 8.49 -7.87
N ASN A 176 4.04 8.91 -7.15
CA ASN A 176 5.33 9.19 -7.76
C ASN A 176 5.88 7.98 -8.49
N SER A 177 5.78 6.79 -7.88
CA SER A 177 6.21 5.54 -8.51
C SER A 177 5.40 5.24 -9.76
N ALA A 178 4.08 5.42 -9.73
CA ALA A 178 3.23 5.21 -10.90
C ALA A 178 3.59 6.18 -12.03
N MET A 179 3.77 7.47 -11.72
CA MET A 179 4.15 8.50 -12.70
C MET A 179 5.53 8.24 -13.33
N LEU A 180 6.46 7.62 -12.59
CA LEU A 180 7.82 7.36 -13.04
C LEU A 180 8.00 5.98 -13.71
N TYR A 181 6.99 5.09 -13.64
CA TYR A 181 7.09 3.72 -14.12
C TYR A 181 7.57 3.62 -15.58
N ALA A 182 6.90 4.32 -16.48
CA ALA A 182 7.24 4.34 -17.92
C ALA A 182 8.60 4.99 -18.25
N PHE A 183 9.25 5.62 -17.27
CA PHE A 183 10.50 6.34 -17.44
C PHE A 183 11.69 5.68 -16.75
N THR A 184 11.56 4.41 -16.36
CA THR A 184 12.67 3.65 -15.78
C THR A 184 13.81 3.54 -16.77
N ASP A 185 15.01 3.90 -16.32
CA ASP A 185 16.25 3.82 -17.08
C ASP A 185 17.39 3.48 -16.12
N PRO A 186 17.72 2.19 -15.93
CA PRO A 186 18.76 1.77 -15.00
C PRO A 186 20.16 2.38 -15.28
N ALA A 187 20.39 2.90 -16.48
CA ALA A 187 21.64 3.56 -16.83
C ALA A 187 21.65 5.06 -16.50
N SER A 188 20.49 5.63 -16.16
CA SER A 188 20.38 7.06 -15.87
C SER A 188 21.06 7.45 -14.55
N PRO A 189 21.89 8.51 -14.53
CA PRO A 189 22.48 9.04 -13.29
C PRO A 189 21.46 9.75 -12.40
N ALA A 190 20.25 9.92 -12.88
CA ALA A 190 19.14 10.59 -12.16
C ALA A 190 18.30 9.60 -11.34
N GLY A 191 18.95 8.78 -10.52
CA GLY A 191 18.28 7.80 -9.67
C GLY A 191 17.58 6.69 -10.46
N GLY A 192 18.14 6.28 -11.60
CA GLY A 192 17.55 5.22 -12.42
C GLY A 192 16.27 5.61 -13.17
N ILE A 193 15.99 6.90 -13.31
CA ILE A 193 14.85 7.45 -14.06
C ILE A 193 15.38 8.38 -15.14
N SER A 194 14.79 8.33 -16.33
CA SER A 194 15.13 9.27 -17.40
C SER A 194 14.81 10.72 -17.00
N ILE A 195 15.51 11.69 -17.59
CA ILE A 195 15.25 13.11 -17.32
C ILE A 195 13.81 13.49 -17.68
N ASP A 196 13.24 12.88 -18.71
CA ASP A 196 11.86 13.15 -19.11
C ASP A 196 10.84 12.67 -18.07
N GLY A 197 11.15 11.61 -17.32
CA GLY A 197 10.33 11.18 -16.18
C GLY A 197 10.29 12.25 -15.07
N TRP A 198 11.44 12.84 -14.76
CA TRP A 198 11.50 13.93 -13.77
C TRP A 198 10.78 15.19 -14.26
N LYS A 199 10.86 15.52 -15.54
CA LYS A 199 10.07 16.62 -16.14
C LYS A 199 8.57 16.35 -16.05
N ALA A 200 8.14 15.11 -16.35
CA ALA A 200 6.74 14.71 -16.24
C ALA A 200 6.23 14.84 -14.81
N LEU A 201 6.97 14.33 -13.83
CA LEU A 201 6.60 14.44 -12.42
C LEU A 201 6.60 15.91 -11.94
N TRP A 202 7.56 16.72 -12.40
CA TRP A 202 7.55 18.16 -12.11
C TRP A 202 6.29 18.83 -12.63
N LYS A 203 5.94 18.56 -13.88
CA LYS A 203 4.73 19.12 -14.51
C LYS A 203 3.46 18.64 -13.78
N PHE A 204 3.41 17.37 -13.36
CA PHE A 204 2.33 16.87 -12.53
C PHE A 204 2.15 17.69 -11.25
N CYS A 205 3.26 18.01 -10.58
CA CYS A 205 3.24 18.81 -9.37
C CYS A 205 2.93 20.30 -9.63
N ALA A 206 3.42 20.86 -10.74
CA ALA A 206 3.26 22.28 -11.07
C ALA A 206 1.86 22.64 -11.53
N ASP A 207 1.26 21.81 -12.37
CA ASP A 207 -0.03 22.09 -13.02
C ASP A 207 -1.22 21.48 -12.23
N GLY A 208 -0.96 20.48 -11.37
CA GLY A 208 -2.01 19.86 -10.56
C GLY A 208 -2.57 20.78 -9.49
N LYS A 209 -3.86 20.70 -9.26
CA LYS A 209 -4.51 21.44 -8.18
C LYS A 209 -4.21 20.79 -6.84
N SER A 210 -3.69 21.60 -5.94
CA SER A 210 -3.33 21.19 -4.60
C SER A 210 -4.48 21.49 -3.63
N GLY A 211 -4.80 20.54 -2.75
CA GLY A 211 -5.88 20.69 -1.77
C GLY A 211 -5.52 20.27 -0.35
N GLY A 212 -4.31 19.77 -0.12
CA GLY A 212 -3.88 19.33 1.21
C GLY A 212 -2.88 18.16 1.16
N ASP A 213 -2.62 17.60 2.33
CA ASP A 213 -1.59 16.58 2.53
C ASP A 213 -2.14 15.14 2.57
N ASP A 214 -3.44 14.97 2.34
CA ASP A 214 -4.13 13.70 2.51
C ASP A 214 -5.03 13.45 1.28
N TYR A 215 -5.11 12.20 0.83
CA TYR A 215 -5.96 11.75 -0.30
C TYR A 215 -7.43 12.18 -0.15
N LYS A 216 -7.96 12.26 1.08
CA LYS A 216 -9.33 12.70 1.35
C LYS A 216 -9.63 14.10 0.81
N TYR A 217 -8.63 14.95 0.65
CA TYR A 217 -8.80 16.29 0.09
C TYR A 217 -9.03 16.28 -1.42
N GLY A 218 -8.72 15.18 -2.11
CA GLY A 218 -9.03 15.00 -3.52
C GLY A 218 -10.50 14.71 -3.79
N PHE A 219 -11.26 14.20 -2.81
CA PHE A 219 -12.69 13.95 -2.95
C PHE A 219 -13.50 15.23 -3.18
N ASP A 220 -13.25 16.25 -2.37
CA ASP A 220 -13.96 17.51 -2.45
C ASP A 220 -13.82 18.20 -3.82
N PRO A 221 -12.59 18.42 -4.34
CA PRO A 221 -12.40 19.02 -5.65
C PRO A 221 -13.00 18.19 -6.78
N LEU A 222 -12.89 16.86 -6.74
CA LEU A 222 -13.46 15.97 -7.75
C LEU A 222 -14.99 16.05 -7.72
N ASN A 223 -15.57 16.01 -6.54
CA ASN A 223 -17.03 16.05 -6.36
C ASN A 223 -17.65 17.39 -6.76
N LYS A 224 -16.91 18.49 -6.57
CA LYS A 224 -17.33 19.83 -6.98
C LYS A 224 -17.10 20.13 -8.47
N GLY A 225 -16.36 19.27 -9.17
CA GLY A 225 -15.93 19.49 -10.54
C GLY A 225 -14.77 20.47 -10.67
N ASP A 226 -14.05 20.75 -9.59
CA ASP A 226 -12.86 21.59 -9.62
C ASP A 226 -11.67 20.87 -10.28
N VAL A 227 -11.67 19.55 -10.24
CA VAL A 227 -10.76 18.66 -10.95
C VAL A 227 -11.54 17.55 -11.64
N ALA A 228 -11.07 17.10 -12.78
CA ALA A 228 -11.67 15.98 -13.52
C ALA A 228 -11.07 14.63 -13.09
N ILE A 229 -9.84 14.64 -12.59
CA ILE A 229 -9.07 13.44 -12.26
C ILE A 229 -8.52 13.55 -10.84
N SER A 230 -8.62 12.46 -10.06
CA SER A 230 -7.99 12.34 -8.75
C SER A 230 -7.61 10.90 -8.47
N GLU A 231 -6.55 10.72 -7.67
CA GLU A 231 -6.06 9.42 -7.25
C GLU A 231 -6.61 9.02 -5.88
N PHE A 232 -6.96 7.75 -5.73
CA PHE A 232 -7.42 7.17 -4.47
C PHE A 232 -6.94 5.73 -4.32
N TYR A 233 -6.83 5.29 -3.07
CA TYR A 233 -6.81 3.87 -2.76
C TYR A 233 -8.21 3.28 -2.89
N SER A 234 -8.31 2.09 -3.48
CA SER A 234 -9.59 1.39 -3.60
C SER A 234 -10.30 1.22 -2.26
N SER A 235 -9.59 0.76 -1.24
CA SER A 235 -10.15 0.59 0.11
C SER A 235 -10.65 1.90 0.72
N ALA A 236 -9.97 3.04 0.44
CA ALA A 236 -10.42 4.34 0.90
C ALA A 236 -11.66 4.82 0.13
N LEU A 237 -11.75 4.49 -1.16
CA LEU A 237 -12.92 4.84 -1.98
C LEU A 237 -14.16 4.06 -1.53
N TYR A 238 -14.07 2.74 -1.42
CA TYR A 238 -15.21 1.90 -1.02
C TYR A 238 -15.68 2.23 0.41
N GLY A 239 -14.77 2.33 1.37
CA GLY A 239 -15.12 2.75 2.72
C GLY A 239 -15.73 4.14 2.81
N LYS A 240 -15.48 5.02 1.84
CA LYS A 240 -16.11 6.34 1.75
C LYS A 240 -17.48 6.30 1.06
N ILE A 241 -17.66 5.45 0.06
CA ILE A 241 -18.97 5.24 -0.58
C ILE A 241 -19.94 4.66 0.46
N ASP A 242 -19.52 3.69 1.27
CA ASP A 242 -20.34 3.13 2.33
C ASP A 242 -20.62 4.14 3.45
N ALA A 243 -19.61 4.91 3.87
CA ALA A 243 -19.78 6.00 4.84
C ALA A 243 -20.64 7.16 4.30
N ALA A 244 -20.72 7.36 2.97
CA ALA A 244 -21.59 8.34 2.37
C ALA A 244 -23.07 7.96 2.51
N ALA A 245 -23.37 6.67 2.67
CA ALA A 245 -24.72 6.21 3.04
C ALA A 245 -25.11 6.63 4.47
N ASP A 246 -24.10 6.95 5.34
CA ASP A 246 -24.31 7.46 6.71
C ASP A 246 -23.81 8.92 6.83
N SER A 247 -24.57 9.83 6.23
CA SER A 247 -24.21 11.22 5.90
C SER A 247 -24.02 12.19 7.08
N SER A 248 -24.08 11.72 8.34
CA SER A 248 -24.05 12.64 9.50
C SER A 248 -22.66 13.19 9.83
N GLU A 249 -21.60 12.47 9.50
CA GLU A 249 -20.22 12.88 9.82
C GLU A 249 -19.47 13.59 8.68
N HIS A 250 -19.89 13.36 7.42
CA HIS A 250 -19.23 13.94 6.23
C HIS A 250 -20.24 14.40 5.18
N PRO A 251 -20.88 15.56 5.37
CA PRO A 251 -21.96 16.04 4.49
C PRO A 251 -21.55 16.27 3.03
N LEU A 252 -20.25 16.38 2.71
CA LEU A 252 -19.76 16.51 1.34
C LEU A 252 -19.61 15.13 0.65
N ILE A 253 -19.41 14.08 1.41
CA ILE A 253 -19.27 12.70 0.92
C ILE A 253 -20.66 12.12 0.60
N GLY A 254 -21.70 12.51 1.33
CA GLY A 254 -23.10 12.14 1.03
C GLY A 254 -23.63 12.65 -0.30
N ALA A 255 -22.86 13.45 -1.04
CA ALA A 255 -23.16 13.90 -2.40
C ALA A 255 -22.43 13.10 -3.49
N LEU A 256 -21.65 12.06 -3.14
CA LEU A 256 -21.02 11.17 -4.09
C LEU A 256 -22.10 10.26 -4.73
N GLU A 257 -22.42 10.55 -5.96
CA GLU A 257 -23.25 9.68 -6.79
C GLU A 257 -22.31 8.75 -7.56
N PRO A 258 -22.26 7.43 -7.22
CA PRO A 258 -21.33 6.48 -7.84
C PRO A 258 -21.35 6.47 -9.36
N GLU A 259 -22.52 6.75 -9.96
CA GLU A 259 -22.70 6.85 -11.39
C GLU A 259 -21.96 8.02 -12.06
N ASN A 260 -21.49 8.99 -11.28
CA ASN A 260 -20.66 10.11 -11.77
C ASN A 260 -19.16 9.82 -11.73
N TRP A 261 -18.78 8.64 -11.24
CA TRP A 261 -17.39 8.26 -11.04
C TRP A 261 -17.05 7.05 -11.90
N ALA A 262 -15.96 7.14 -12.64
CA ALA A 262 -15.44 6.03 -13.42
C ALA A 262 -13.92 5.91 -13.24
N LEU A 263 -13.40 4.70 -13.38
CA LEU A 263 -11.96 4.47 -13.44
C LEU A 263 -11.40 5.03 -14.74
N VAL A 264 -10.22 5.64 -14.64
CA VAL A 264 -9.40 5.93 -15.81
C VAL A 264 -8.74 4.61 -16.23
N ASP A 265 -8.95 4.20 -17.46
CA ASP A 265 -8.29 3.05 -18.05
C ASP A 265 -6.84 3.41 -18.37
N ILE A 266 -5.89 2.67 -17.77
CA ILE A 266 -4.44 2.90 -17.96
C ILE A 266 -3.80 1.60 -18.44
N ALA A 267 -3.23 1.60 -19.64
CA ALA A 267 -2.67 0.40 -20.26
C ALA A 267 -1.51 -0.21 -19.46
N ASP A 268 -0.71 0.61 -18.77
CA ASP A 268 0.30 0.11 -17.81
C ASP A 268 -0.30 -0.71 -16.66
N GLY A 269 -1.60 -0.57 -16.39
CA GLY A 269 -2.24 -1.09 -15.20
C GLY A 269 -2.10 -0.14 -14.01
N THR A 270 -2.03 -0.70 -12.78
CA THR A 270 -1.94 0.09 -11.57
C THR A 270 -0.84 -0.39 -10.65
N TYR A 271 -0.45 0.46 -9.70
CA TYR A 271 0.50 0.09 -8.65
C TYR A 271 -0.29 -0.50 -7.48
N TYR A 272 -0.31 -1.82 -7.40
CA TYR A 272 -0.86 -2.50 -6.23
C TYR A 272 0.12 -2.42 -5.08
N ILE A 273 -0.43 -2.18 -3.91
CA ILE A 273 0.30 -2.28 -2.67
C ILE A 273 -0.23 -3.51 -1.97
N ALA A 274 0.59 -4.51 -1.81
CA ALA A 274 0.29 -5.60 -0.90
C ALA A 274 0.88 -5.28 0.48
N GLU A 275 0.14 -5.62 1.51
CA GLU A 275 0.62 -5.61 2.88
C GLU A 275 1.11 -7.00 3.25
N TYR A 276 2.34 -7.07 3.76
CA TYR A 276 3.03 -8.32 4.02
C TYR A 276 3.17 -8.58 5.52
N ILE A 277 3.33 -9.86 5.85
CA ILE A 277 3.72 -10.35 7.17
C ILE A 277 5.10 -11.01 7.10
N GLY A 278 5.92 -10.79 8.11
CA GLY A 278 7.20 -11.48 8.29
C GLY A 278 7.59 -11.59 9.74
N LEU A 279 8.42 -12.57 10.03
CA LEU A 279 8.86 -12.88 11.37
C LEU A 279 10.18 -12.19 11.70
N LEU A 280 10.25 -11.55 12.87
CA LEU A 280 11.45 -10.88 13.34
C LEU A 280 12.28 -11.83 14.23
N ASP A 281 13.59 -11.77 14.09
CA ASP A 281 14.49 -12.40 15.04
C ASP A 281 14.52 -11.59 16.34
N LYS A 282 14.26 -12.27 17.45
CA LYS A 282 14.13 -11.65 18.77
C LYS A 282 15.08 -12.34 19.75
N ALA A 283 15.96 -11.57 20.30
CA ALA A 283 16.93 -12.08 21.27
C ALA A 283 16.23 -12.73 22.49
N GLY A 284 16.67 -13.92 22.86
CA GLY A 284 16.16 -14.66 24.03
C GLY A 284 14.85 -15.41 23.80
N ARG A 285 14.27 -15.37 22.58
CA ARG A 285 13.13 -16.21 22.23
C ARG A 285 13.56 -17.67 22.11
N THR A 286 12.81 -18.58 22.72
CA THR A 286 13.06 -20.02 22.63
C THR A 286 12.58 -20.59 21.29
N GLU A 287 13.01 -21.81 20.95
CA GLU A 287 12.54 -22.52 19.77
C GLU A 287 11.01 -22.74 19.81
N GLU A 288 10.48 -23.14 20.97
CA GLU A 288 9.05 -23.35 21.19
C GLU A 288 8.24 -22.06 20.97
N GLN A 289 8.74 -20.92 21.48
CA GLN A 289 8.13 -19.60 21.25
C GLN A 289 8.21 -19.21 19.77
N THR A 290 9.29 -19.56 19.07
CA THR A 290 9.44 -19.31 17.63
C THR A 290 8.40 -20.11 16.83
N GLU A 291 8.18 -21.37 17.18
CA GLU A 291 7.15 -22.21 16.54
C GLU A 291 5.73 -21.69 16.84
N GLN A 292 5.49 -21.11 18.01
CA GLN A 292 4.22 -20.46 18.33
C GLN A 292 3.99 -19.21 17.46
N VAL A 293 5.02 -18.40 17.24
CA VAL A 293 4.95 -17.23 16.33
C VAL A 293 4.67 -17.66 14.88
N LYS A 294 5.35 -18.72 14.41
CA LYS A 294 5.09 -19.30 13.09
C LYS A 294 3.66 -19.82 12.96
N ALA A 295 3.16 -20.54 13.96
CA ALA A 295 1.80 -21.06 13.99
C ALA A 295 0.75 -19.94 13.97
N PHE A 296 0.99 -18.84 14.68
CA PHE A 296 0.15 -17.65 14.60
C PHE A 296 0.14 -17.05 13.18
N ALA A 297 1.32 -16.88 12.57
CA ALA A 297 1.43 -16.30 11.24
C ALA A 297 0.82 -17.22 10.17
N ASP A 298 0.92 -18.54 10.34
CA ASP A 298 0.25 -19.53 9.51
C ASP A 298 -1.26 -19.43 9.62
N TRP A 299 -1.77 -19.31 10.84
CA TRP A 299 -3.20 -19.11 11.10
C TRP A 299 -3.70 -17.78 10.52
N PHE A 300 -2.93 -16.68 10.71
CA PHE A 300 -3.33 -15.36 10.25
C PHE A 300 -3.44 -15.28 8.71
N GLY A 301 -2.55 -15.93 7.97
CA GLY A 301 -2.60 -15.96 6.51
C GLY A 301 -3.44 -17.10 5.92
N SER A 302 -4.14 -17.89 6.75
CA SER A 302 -5.02 -18.96 6.26
C SER A 302 -6.17 -18.40 5.42
N ALA A 303 -6.68 -19.21 4.48
CA ALA A 303 -7.75 -18.79 3.59
C ALA A 303 -9.00 -18.31 4.35
N GLU A 304 -9.37 -19.02 5.41
CA GLU A 304 -10.57 -18.72 6.18
C GLU A 304 -10.45 -17.41 6.96
N LEU A 305 -9.28 -17.17 7.59
CA LEU A 305 -9.11 -15.94 8.36
C LEU A 305 -8.96 -14.73 7.43
N GLN A 306 -8.26 -14.89 6.31
CA GLN A 306 -8.14 -13.82 5.32
C GLN A 306 -9.46 -13.51 4.63
N ALA A 307 -10.33 -14.51 4.42
CA ALA A 307 -11.69 -14.27 3.95
C ALA A 307 -12.52 -13.50 4.98
N ALA A 308 -12.44 -13.87 6.26
CA ALA A 308 -13.13 -13.17 7.33
C ALA A 308 -12.63 -11.72 7.51
N TRP A 309 -11.32 -11.50 7.40
CA TRP A 309 -10.72 -10.17 7.40
C TRP A 309 -11.22 -9.32 6.23
N ALA A 310 -11.29 -9.92 5.03
CA ALA A 310 -11.75 -9.22 3.84
C ALA A 310 -13.23 -8.81 3.92
N GLU A 311 -14.08 -9.67 4.46
CA GLU A 311 -15.52 -9.36 4.68
C GLU A 311 -15.73 -8.28 5.75
N GLU A 312 -14.89 -8.24 6.79
CA GLU A 312 -15.04 -7.27 7.88
C GLU A 312 -14.48 -5.88 7.51
N PHE A 313 -13.41 -5.83 6.67
CA PHE A 313 -12.66 -4.60 6.40
C PHE A 313 -12.60 -4.21 4.93
N ASP A 314 -13.49 -4.74 4.08
CA ASP A 314 -13.60 -4.42 2.65
C ASP A 314 -12.24 -4.42 1.94
N SER A 315 -11.46 -5.52 2.13
CA SER A 315 -10.13 -5.66 1.56
C SER A 315 -10.04 -6.90 0.68
N VAL A 316 -9.01 -6.97 -0.18
CA VAL A 316 -8.79 -8.14 -1.02
C VAL A 316 -7.60 -8.93 -0.49
N PRO A 317 -7.78 -10.23 -0.16
CA PRO A 317 -6.69 -11.09 0.27
C PRO A 317 -5.66 -11.33 -0.83
N CYS A 318 -4.38 -11.48 -0.44
CA CYS A 318 -3.36 -12.03 -1.35
C CYS A 318 -3.55 -13.56 -1.55
N ASN A 319 -4.14 -14.23 -0.58
CA ASN A 319 -4.40 -15.66 -0.62
C ASN A 319 -5.55 -15.97 -1.59
N LYS A 320 -5.26 -16.69 -2.68
CA LYS A 320 -6.22 -17.01 -3.75
C LYS A 320 -7.41 -17.83 -3.25
N GLU A 321 -7.20 -18.76 -2.33
CA GLU A 321 -8.30 -19.53 -1.74
C GLU A 321 -9.24 -18.63 -0.92
N ALA A 322 -8.69 -17.60 -0.25
CA ALA A 322 -9.51 -16.61 0.44
C ALA A 322 -10.32 -15.75 -0.53
N VAL A 323 -9.72 -15.34 -1.67
CA VAL A 323 -10.44 -14.64 -2.74
C VAL A 323 -11.62 -15.47 -3.25
N ASP A 324 -11.40 -16.76 -3.49
CA ASP A 324 -12.45 -17.69 -3.93
C ASP A 324 -13.58 -17.83 -2.88
N LEU A 325 -13.24 -17.81 -1.59
CA LEU A 325 -14.23 -17.87 -0.50
C LEU A 325 -15.09 -16.61 -0.42
N VAL A 326 -14.52 -15.43 -0.65
CA VAL A 326 -15.22 -14.14 -0.53
C VAL A 326 -16.01 -13.82 -1.80
N TYR A 327 -15.37 -13.93 -2.94
CA TYR A 327 -15.89 -13.42 -4.22
C TYR A 327 -16.34 -14.53 -5.18
N GLY A 328 -15.78 -15.74 -5.09
CA GLY A 328 -16.03 -16.79 -6.07
C GLY A 328 -15.63 -16.35 -7.48
N GLU A 329 -16.60 -16.32 -8.40
CA GLU A 329 -16.40 -15.84 -9.78
C GLU A 329 -16.60 -14.30 -9.89
N ASP A 330 -17.11 -13.65 -8.84
CA ASP A 330 -17.49 -12.23 -8.85
C ASP A 330 -16.36 -11.33 -8.28
N VAL A 331 -15.11 -11.59 -8.64
CA VAL A 331 -13.98 -10.74 -8.25
C VAL A 331 -14.18 -9.34 -8.83
N PRO A 332 -14.15 -8.27 -8.02
CA PRO A 332 -14.32 -6.92 -8.54
C PRO A 332 -13.29 -6.60 -9.64
N GLU A 333 -13.77 -6.01 -10.75
CA GLU A 333 -12.96 -5.72 -11.95
C GLU A 333 -11.67 -4.96 -11.64
N ILE A 334 -11.72 -4.09 -10.65
CA ILE A 334 -10.58 -3.30 -10.17
C ILE A 334 -9.37 -4.15 -9.74
N TYR A 335 -9.60 -5.37 -9.28
CA TYR A 335 -8.53 -6.30 -8.86
C TYR A 335 -8.05 -7.20 -10.01
N LEU A 336 -8.64 -7.06 -11.18
CA LEU A 336 -8.21 -7.72 -12.42
C LEU A 336 -7.27 -6.83 -13.25
N ILE A 337 -7.09 -5.56 -12.87
CA ILE A 337 -6.15 -4.65 -13.53
C ILE A 337 -4.71 -5.15 -13.30
N PRO A 338 -3.85 -5.15 -14.33
CA PRO A 338 -2.46 -5.58 -14.17
C PRO A 338 -1.72 -4.80 -13.08
N ASN A 339 -0.93 -5.50 -12.25
CA ASN A 339 -0.07 -4.90 -11.24
C ASN A 339 1.35 -4.71 -11.78
N PHE A 340 1.69 -3.50 -12.21
CA PHE A 340 3.04 -3.24 -12.72
C PHE A 340 4.12 -3.20 -11.63
N ALA A 341 3.75 -3.14 -10.34
CA ALA A 341 4.73 -3.24 -9.26
C ALA A 341 5.55 -4.55 -9.31
N LEU A 342 4.94 -5.60 -9.84
CA LEU A 342 5.54 -6.93 -9.98
C LEU A 342 6.19 -7.16 -11.35
N SER A 343 6.07 -6.21 -12.28
CA SER A 343 6.71 -6.29 -13.60
C SER A 343 8.23 -6.14 -13.47
N THR A 344 8.97 -6.91 -14.25
CA THR A 344 10.44 -6.82 -14.30
C THR A 344 10.86 -5.54 -15.01
N VAL A 345 11.74 -4.76 -14.39
CA VAL A 345 12.34 -3.56 -15.01
C VAL A 345 13.33 -3.99 -16.08
N GLU A 346 13.15 -3.47 -17.30
CA GLU A 346 14.00 -3.79 -18.45
C GLU A 346 15.48 -3.53 -18.14
N GLY A 347 16.33 -4.49 -18.48
CA GLY A 347 17.77 -4.42 -18.21
C GLY A 347 18.19 -4.75 -16.78
N THR A 348 17.26 -5.23 -15.95
CA THR A 348 17.54 -5.68 -14.56
C THR A 348 16.85 -7.01 -14.28
N ASP A 349 17.19 -7.64 -13.14
CA ASP A 349 16.47 -8.79 -12.58
C ASP A 349 15.48 -8.36 -11.47
N MET A 350 15.19 -7.06 -11.35
CA MET A 350 14.34 -6.52 -10.29
C MET A 350 12.90 -6.37 -10.76
N THR A 351 11.95 -6.67 -9.86
CA THR A 351 10.59 -6.15 -10.00
C THR A 351 10.59 -4.63 -9.85
N TYR A 352 9.57 -3.95 -10.39
CA TYR A 352 9.49 -2.50 -10.23
C TYR A 352 9.41 -2.08 -8.76
N ALA A 353 8.69 -2.82 -7.91
CA ALA A 353 8.66 -2.54 -6.47
C ALA A 353 10.05 -2.65 -5.82
N ALA A 354 10.84 -3.66 -6.18
CA ALA A 354 12.22 -3.78 -5.70
C ALA A 354 13.11 -2.64 -6.22
N TYR A 355 12.89 -2.22 -7.46
CA TYR A 355 13.58 -1.08 -8.06
C TYR A 355 13.26 0.23 -7.34
N VAL A 356 11.98 0.49 -7.07
CA VAL A 356 11.53 1.63 -6.25
C VAL A 356 12.18 1.59 -4.87
N ALA A 357 12.21 0.42 -4.21
CA ALA A 357 12.84 0.26 -2.90
C ALA A 357 14.33 0.63 -2.93
N ALA A 358 15.05 0.20 -3.97
CA ALA A 358 16.48 0.47 -4.13
C ALA A 358 16.78 1.95 -4.34
N HIS A 359 15.92 2.67 -5.07
CA HIS A 359 16.13 4.08 -5.45
C HIS A 359 15.32 5.09 -4.61
N SER A 360 14.50 4.66 -3.68
CA SER A 360 13.57 5.53 -2.92
C SER A 360 14.24 6.70 -2.21
N ALA A 361 15.44 6.50 -1.67
CA ALA A 361 16.20 7.55 -1.02
C ALA A 361 16.72 8.60 -2.03
N GLU A 362 17.22 8.16 -3.17
CA GLU A 362 17.69 9.03 -4.25
C GLU A 362 16.53 9.87 -4.80
N TRP A 363 15.38 9.25 -5.05
CA TRP A 363 14.17 9.95 -5.53
C TRP A 363 13.69 11.00 -4.54
N THR A 364 13.66 10.65 -3.25
CA THR A 364 13.31 11.61 -2.20
C THR A 364 14.28 12.79 -2.16
N ASN A 365 15.59 12.53 -2.32
CA ASN A 365 16.61 13.58 -2.35
C ASN A 365 16.46 14.49 -3.60
N ILE A 366 16.25 13.91 -4.79
CA ILE A 366 16.01 14.67 -6.02
C ILE A 366 14.79 15.58 -5.86
N MET A 367 13.66 15.03 -5.42
CA MET A 367 12.43 15.80 -5.22
C MET A 367 12.61 16.92 -4.19
N THR A 368 13.34 16.64 -3.10
CA THR A 368 13.60 17.63 -2.04
C THR A 368 14.53 18.73 -2.55
N ASN A 369 15.63 18.37 -3.18
CA ASN A 369 16.65 19.32 -3.68
C ASN A 369 16.09 20.22 -4.79
N LEU A 370 15.20 19.70 -5.63
CA LEU A 370 14.52 20.47 -6.68
C LEU A 370 13.25 21.18 -6.19
N GLY A 371 12.79 20.89 -4.96
CA GLY A 371 11.63 21.54 -4.36
C GLY A 371 10.29 21.15 -4.98
N PHE A 372 10.10 19.86 -5.27
CA PHE A 372 8.79 19.32 -5.66
C PHE A 372 7.74 19.50 -4.55
N TYR A 373 6.46 19.46 -4.91
CA TYR A 373 5.33 19.47 -3.96
C TYR A 373 5.30 20.68 -3.01
N TRP A 374 5.20 21.85 -3.56
CA TRP A 374 4.97 23.05 -2.74
C TRP A 374 3.48 23.23 -2.37
N ALA A 375 3.23 23.75 -1.16
CA ALA A 375 1.89 23.85 -0.61
C ALA A 375 1.05 24.97 -1.23
N ASP A 376 1.69 26.05 -1.68
CA ASP A 376 0.99 27.22 -2.22
C ASP A 376 1.08 27.21 -3.75
N ALA A 377 -0.02 26.82 -4.40
CA ALA A 377 -0.14 26.84 -5.86
C ALA A 377 0.00 28.26 -6.47
N SER A 378 -0.07 29.32 -5.65
CA SER A 378 0.19 30.70 -6.07
C SER A 378 1.69 31.02 -6.19
N GLU A 379 2.57 30.20 -5.58
CA GLU A 379 4.00 30.29 -5.74
C GLU A 379 4.43 29.56 -7.01
N ALA A 380 4.34 30.22 -8.15
CA ALA A 380 4.93 29.68 -9.38
C ALA A 380 6.43 29.46 -9.18
N ARG A 381 6.88 28.20 -9.10
CA ARG A 381 8.30 27.88 -9.09
C ARG A 381 8.78 27.79 -10.53
N PRO A 382 9.93 28.41 -10.84
CA PRO A 382 10.50 28.28 -12.16
C PRO A 382 10.88 26.81 -12.39
N GLU A 383 10.56 26.32 -13.57
CA GLU A 383 11.00 25.00 -14.00
C GLU A 383 12.53 24.92 -13.94
N PRO A 384 13.11 23.81 -13.43
CA PRO A 384 14.54 23.62 -13.43
C PRO A 384 15.14 23.66 -14.85
N ASP A 385 16.34 24.18 -14.97
CA ASP A 385 17.14 24.02 -16.19
C ASP A 385 17.71 22.58 -16.22
N TRP A 386 16.92 21.65 -16.73
CA TRP A 386 17.16 20.21 -16.70
C TRP A 386 18.51 19.78 -17.28
N ASP A 387 19.00 20.53 -18.28
CA ASP A 387 20.27 20.23 -18.98
C ASP A 387 21.51 20.65 -18.17
N SER A 388 21.33 21.55 -17.18
CA SER A 388 22.42 22.06 -16.34
C SER A 388 22.50 21.37 -14.97
N LEU A 389 21.59 20.40 -14.65
CA LEU A 389 21.55 19.78 -13.33
C LEU A 389 22.72 18.82 -13.08
N ASP A 390 23.32 18.93 -11.90
CA ASP A 390 24.26 17.94 -11.38
C ASP A 390 23.51 16.82 -10.63
N TRP A 391 23.13 15.80 -11.38
CA TRP A 391 22.39 14.67 -10.87
C TRP A 391 23.12 13.93 -9.74
N ALA A 392 24.46 13.85 -9.80
CA ALA A 392 25.25 13.20 -8.76
C ALA A 392 25.13 13.92 -7.40
N THR A 393 24.98 15.23 -7.43
CA THR A 393 24.70 16.02 -6.21
C THR A 393 23.24 15.91 -5.79
N LEU A 394 22.30 15.89 -6.72
CA LEU A 394 20.87 15.86 -6.42
C LEU A 394 20.40 14.53 -5.80
N THR A 395 21.05 13.42 -6.10
CA THR A 395 20.78 12.11 -5.48
C THR A 395 21.26 12.00 -4.02
N GLN A 396 22.10 12.95 -3.57
CA GLN A 396 22.62 12.97 -2.20
C GLN A 396 21.69 13.75 -1.27
N LYS A 397 21.66 13.36 0.01
CA LYS A 397 20.90 14.09 1.02
C LYS A 397 21.38 15.54 1.09
N ALA A 398 20.45 16.49 1.09
CA ALA A 398 20.75 17.89 1.33
C ALA A 398 21.44 18.06 2.71
N ALA A 399 22.54 18.85 2.73
CA ALA A 399 23.35 19.03 3.93
C ALA A 399 22.61 19.84 5.03
#